data_59242e5bfabc6ded03ef0ab84e4a8376
#
_entry.id   59242e5bfabc6ded03ef0ab84e4a8376
#
_cell.length_a   1.000
_cell.length_b   1.000
_cell.length_c   1.000
_cell.angle_alpha   90.00
_cell.angle_beta   90.00
_cell.angle_gamma   90.00
#
_symmetry.space_group_name_H-M   'P 1'
#
loop_
_entity.id
_entity.type
_entity.pdbx_description
1 polymer ?
#
loop_
_entity_poly.entity_id
_entity_poly.type
_entity_poly.pdbx_seq_one_letter_code
_entity_poly.pdbx_strand_id
1 'polypeptide(L)'
;STFGGNPLASTAAITTLDIIEQDKLMANAQHIGDFLHKEFKSRLGSLPGVTEIRGQGLMLGIVLAKPCGALVGKALEKGLLINVTADNMVRLLPPMIFSQADAQQLLDMLCPLIADFLSQEA
;
A
#
# COMPACT_ATOMS: atom_id res chain seq x y z
N SER A 1 0.87 10.32 -29.39
CA SER A 1 1.64 11.47 -28.92
C SER A 1 2.77 11.82 -29.90
N THR A 2 3.00 13.09 -30.14
CA THR A 2 4.04 13.56 -31.08
C THR A 2 5.45 13.16 -30.66
N PHE A 3 5.72 13.06 -29.36
CA PHE A 3 7.02 12.73 -28.80
C PHE A 3 7.12 11.27 -28.32
N GLY A 4 6.10 10.45 -28.54
CA GLY A 4 6.11 9.05 -28.19
C GLY A 4 7.19 8.29 -28.95
N GLY A 5 7.91 7.39 -28.28
CA GLY A 5 8.98 6.59 -28.89
C GLY A 5 10.30 7.34 -29.15
N ASN A 6 10.50 8.53 -28.54
CA ASN A 6 11.78 9.21 -28.65
C ASN A 6 12.91 8.39 -27.96
N PRO A 7 14.18 8.54 -28.41
CA PRO A 7 15.27 7.70 -27.91
C PRO A 7 15.48 7.75 -26.39
N LEU A 8 15.32 8.91 -25.76
CA LEU A 8 15.49 9.07 -24.32
C LEU A 8 14.43 8.28 -23.52
N ALA A 9 13.16 8.48 -23.88
CA ALA A 9 12.05 7.77 -23.24
C ALA A 9 12.13 6.25 -23.48
N SER A 10 12.50 5.83 -24.69
CA SER A 10 12.67 4.41 -25.01
C SER A 10 13.82 3.77 -24.22
N THR A 11 14.95 4.46 -24.09
CA THR A 11 16.08 3.99 -23.28
C THR A 11 15.68 3.88 -21.80
N ALA A 12 14.98 4.87 -21.24
CA ALA A 12 14.50 4.82 -19.87
C ALA A 12 13.55 3.63 -19.64
N ALA A 13 12.64 3.38 -20.60
CA ALA A 13 11.71 2.25 -20.50
C ALA A 13 12.44 0.89 -20.53
N ILE A 14 13.39 0.70 -21.45
CA ILE A 14 14.20 -0.53 -21.52
C ILE A 14 14.97 -0.72 -20.22
N THR A 15 15.68 0.30 -19.75
CA THR A 15 16.44 0.23 -18.48
C THR A 15 15.53 -0.14 -17.30
N THR A 16 14.31 0.40 -17.24
CA THR A 16 13.36 0.06 -16.20
C THR A 16 12.95 -1.42 -16.25
N LEU A 17 12.69 -1.96 -17.45
CA LEU A 17 12.37 -3.38 -17.62
C LEU A 17 13.55 -4.28 -17.21
N ASP A 18 14.76 -3.91 -17.63
CA ASP A 18 15.98 -4.65 -17.27
C ASP A 18 16.18 -4.70 -15.74
N ILE A 19 15.96 -3.59 -15.03
CA ILE A 19 16.03 -3.55 -13.56
C ILE A 19 14.95 -4.44 -12.92
N ILE A 20 13.71 -4.41 -13.41
CA ILE A 20 12.63 -5.25 -12.90
C ILE A 20 12.99 -6.74 -13.00
N GLU A 21 13.60 -7.15 -14.11
CA GLU A 21 14.02 -8.54 -14.33
C GLU A 21 15.26 -8.91 -13.50
N GLN A 22 16.32 -8.10 -13.57
CA GLN A 22 17.62 -8.36 -12.90
C GLN A 22 17.46 -8.43 -11.38
N ASP A 23 16.72 -7.49 -10.80
CA ASP A 23 16.51 -7.40 -9.35
C ASP A 23 15.34 -8.27 -8.86
N LYS A 24 14.71 -9.04 -9.78
CA LYS A 24 13.57 -9.94 -9.48
C LYS A 24 12.43 -9.23 -8.75
N LEU A 25 12.14 -7.99 -9.14
CA LEU A 25 11.20 -7.14 -8.43
C LEU A 25 9.77 -7.67 -8.44
N MET A 26 9.38 -8.47 -9.43
CA MET A 26 8.07 -9.14 -9.43
C MET A 26 7.96 -10.16 -8.29
N ALA A 27 9.02 -10.95 -8.05
CA ALA A 27 9.06 -11.91 -6.96
C ALA A 27 9.07 -11.19 -5.58
N ASN A 28 9.81 -10.08 -5.48
CA ASN A 28 9.79 -9.23 -4.28
C ASN A 28 8.39 -8.67 -4.01
N ALA A 29 7.73 -8.14 -5.04
CA ALA A 29 6.37 -7.60 -4.92
C ALA A 29 5.36 -8.66 -4.43
N GLN A 30 5.48 -9.89 -4.92
CA GLN A 30 4.64 -11.00 -4.46
C GLN A 30 4.94 -11.35 -3.00
N HIS A 31 6.21 -11.53 -2.65
CA HIS A 31 6.64 -11.90 -1.30
C HIS A 31 6.22 -10.86 -0.25
N ILE A 32 6.52 -9.59 -0.50
CA ILE A 32 6.16 -8.49 0.43
C ILE A 32 4.65 -8.28 0.47
N GLY A 33 3.97 -8.42 -0.66
CA GLY A 33 2.50 -8.34 -0.72
C GLY A 33 1.81 -9.42 0.11
N ASP A 34 2.25 -10.67 0.01
CA ASP A 34 1.73 -11.78 0.81
C ASP A 34 1.99 -11.56 2.31
N PHE A 35 3.18 -11.08 2.65
CA PHE A 35 3.53 -10.71 4.03
C PHE A 35 2.59 -9.62 4.56
N LEU A 36 2.45 -8.51 3.86
CA LEU A 36 1.58 -7.40 4.26
C LEU A 36 0.12 -7.84 4.39
N HIS A 37 -0.39 -8.62 3.44
CA HIS A 37 -1.76 -9.11 3.46
C HIS A 37 -2.04 -9.99 4.68
N LYS A 38 -1.12 -10.91 5.01
CA LYS A 38 -1.20 -11.75 6.19
C LYS A 38 -1.18 -10.92 7.48
N GLU A 39 -0.24 -9.98 7.59
CA GLU A 39 -0.08 -9.14 8.77
C GLU A 39 -1.26 -8.20 8.98
N PHE A 40 -1.79 -7.56 7.91
CA PHE A 40 -3.00 -6.75 8.02
C PHE A 40 -4.19 -7.58 8.47
N LYS A 41 -4.38 -8.78 7.93
CA LYS A 41 -5.45 -9.68 8.40
C LYS A 41 -5.29 -10.06 9.86
N SER A 42 -4.07 -10.34 10.31
CA SER A 42 -3.79 -10.69 11.70
C SER A 42 -4.05 -9.52 12.67
N ARG A 43 -3.63 -8.30 12.29
CA ARG A 43 -3.68 -7.12 13.17
C ARG A 43 -5.01 -6.36 13.12
N LEU A 44 -5.69 -6.36 11.98
CA LEU A 44 -6.88 -5.56 11.74
C LEU A 44 -8.14 -6.38 11.44
N GLY A 45 -7.99 -7.62 10.97
CA GLY A 45 -9.13 -8.39 10.42
C GLY A 45 -10.23 -8.71 11.43
N SER A 46 -9.94 -8.70 12.72
CA SER A 46 -10.93 -8.91 13.79
C SER A 46 -11.47 -7.61 14.39
N LEU A 47 -10.97 -6.45 13.97
CA LEU A 47 -11.43 -5.16 14.50
C LEU A 47 -12.83 -4.82 14.00
N PRO A 48 -13.76 -4.46 14.90
CA PRO A 48 -15.04 -3.91 14.49
C PRO A 48 -14.83 -2.68 13.58
N GLY A 49 -15.51 -2.68 12.43
CA GLY A 49 -15.38 -1.61 11.44
C GLY A 49 -14.36 -1.87 10.33
N VAL A 50 -13.60 -2.96 10.36
CA VAL A 50 -12.87 -3.47 9.20
C VAL A 50 -13.73 -4.51 8.50
N THR A 51 -14.12 -4.26 7.25
CA THR A 51 -15.05 -5.14 6.51
C THR A 51 -14.34 -6.12 5.59
N GLU A 52 -13.22 -5.70 5.00
CA GLU A 52 -12.47 -6.53 4.06
C GLU A 52 -10.99 -6.09 4.02
N ILE A 53 -10.10 -7.05 3.84
CA ILE A 53 -8.70 -6.82 3.50
C ILE A 53 -8.41 -7.63 2.25
N ARG A 54 -8.12 -6.94 1.15
CA ARG A 54 -7.93 -7.54 -0.18
C ARG A 54 -6.72 -6.98 -0.88
N GLY A 55 -6.22 -7.71 -1.87
CA GLY A 55 -5.11 -7.25 -2.70
C GLY A 55 -4.46 -8.36 -3.49
N GLN A 56 -3.54 -7.93 -4.35
CA GLN A 56 -2.67 -8.82 -5.13
C GLN A 56 -1.30 -8.15 -5.24
N GLY A 57 -0.24 -8.88 -4.91
CA GLY A 57 1.09 -8.30 -4.81
C GLY A 57 1.07 -7.08 -3.88
N LEU A 58 1.67 -5.99 -4.31
CA LEU A 58 1.73 -4.74 -3.51
C LEU A 58 0.48 -3.85 -3.64
N MET A 59 -0.49 -4.20 -4.46
CA MET A 59 -1.75 -3.48 -4.51
C MET A 59 -2.68 -4.00 -3.43
N LEU A 60 -2.83 -3.26 -2.33
CA LEU A 60 -3.59 -3.65 -1.15
C LEU A 60 -4.70 -2.65 -0.85
N GLY A 61 -5.83 -3.16 -0.36
CA GLY A 61 -6.97 -2.38 0.08
C GLY A 61 -7.48 -2.86 1.44
N ILE A 62 -7.65 -1.91 2.37
CA ILE A 62 -8.28 -2.13 3.67
C ILE A 62 -9.60 -1.38 3.65
N VAL A 63 -10.72 -2.11 3.61
CA VAL A 63 -12.07 -1.54 3.52
C VAL A 63 -12.64 -1.39 4.91
N LEU A 64 -13.10 -0.18 5.22
CA LEU A 64 -13.74 0.14 6.50
C LEU A 64 -15.25 0.27 6.32
N ALA A 65 -16.00 0.10 7.39
CA ALA A 65 -17.46 0.20 7.38
C ALA A 65 -17.98 1.65 7.23
N LYS A 66 -17.11 2.64 7.44
CA LYS A 66 -17.42 4.07 7.39
C LYS A 66 -16.43 4.84 6.51
N PRO A 67 -16.80 6.05 6.05
CA PRO A 67 -15.87 6.94 5.36
C PRO A 67 -14.61 7.20 6.18
N CYS A 68 -13.43 7.11 5.56
CA CYS A 68 -12.15 7.19 6.26
C CYS A 68 -11.17 8.21 5.65
N GLY A 69 -11.66 9.18 4.89
CA GLY A 69 -10.81 10.22 4.27
C GLY A 69 -9.92 10.98 5.25
N ALA A 70 -10.36 11.16 6.50
CA ALA A 70 -9.58 11.80 7.55
C ALA A 70 -8.27 11.06 7.90
N LEU A 71 -8.18 9.75 7.61
CA LEU A 71 -6.94 8.99 7.82
C LEU A 71 -5.78 9.51 6.98
N VAL A 72 -6.03 10.11 5.81
CA VAL A 72 -4.97 10.67 4.96
C VAL A 72 -4.20 11.78 5.69
N GLY A 73 -4.92 12.73 6.29
CA GLY A 73 -4.29 13.80 7.07
C GLY A 73 -3.56 13.29 8.31
N LYS A 74 -4.21 12.39 9.06
CA LYS A 74 -3.60 11.78 10.27
C LYS A 74 -2.34 10.96 9.95
N ALA A 75 -2.31 10.27 8.80
CA ALA A 75 -1.13 9.53 8.34
C ALA A 75 -0.01 10.49 7.94
N LEU A 76 -0.35 11.57 7.23
CA LEU A 76 0.62 12.59 6.81
C LEU A 76 1.31 13.26 8.00
N GLU A 77 0.58 13.56 9.06
CA GLU A 77 1.15 14.10 10.32
C GLU A 77 2.18 13.16 10.96
N LYS A 78 2.06 11.85 10.71
CA LYS A 78 3.03 10.84 11.15
C LYS A 78 4.10 10.52 10.10
N GLY A 79 4.15 11.26 8.99
CA GLY A 79 5.12 11.04 7.91
C GLY A 79 4.79 9.85 7.02
N LEU A 80 3.54 9.36 7.01
CA LEU A 80 3.09 8.26 6.19
C LEU A 80 2.15 8.75 5.08
N LEU A 81 2.48 8.46 3.83
CA LEU A 81 1.64 8.75 2.68
C LEU A 81 0.72 7.56 2.38
N ILE A 82 -0.57 7.78 2.48
CA ILE A 82 -1.61 6.82 2.09
C ILE A 82 -2.64 7.48 1.18
N ASN A 83 -3.46 6.67 0.53
CA ASN A 83 -4.59 7.15 -0.25
C ASN A 83 -5.88 6.47 0.22
N VAL A 84 -6.99 7.21 0.18
CA VAL A 84 -8.35 6.68 0.41
C VAL A 84 -9.12 6.76 -0.88
N THR A 85 -9.75 5.66 -1.27
CA THR A 85 -10.59 5.55 -2.47
C THR A 85 -11.96 5.02 -2.09
N ALA A 86 -12.98 5.31 -2.93
CA ALA A 86 -14.36 4.91 -2.67
C ALA A 86 -14.84 5.30 -1.26
N ASP A 87 -14.38 6.44 -0.74
CA ASP A 87 -14.65 7.04 0.56
C ASP A 87 -14.18 6.22 1.78
N ASN A 88 -14.16 4.90 1.70
CA ASN A 88 -13.97 4.01 2.85
C ASN A 88 -12.86 2.96 2.69
N MET A 89 -12.03 3.05 1.64
CA MET A 89 -10.97 2.09 1.41
C MET A 89 -9.59 2.75 1.46
N VAL A 90 -8.78 2.38 2.44
CA VAL A 90 -7.35 2.71 2.46
C VAL A 90 -6.66 1.87 1.39
N ARG A 91 -6.15 2.54 0.36
CA ARG A 91 -5.41 1.91 -0.74
C ARG A 91 -3.92 2.11 -0.56
N LEU A 92 -3.18 1.03 -0.65
CA LEU A 92 -1.71 1.01 -0.59
C LEU A 92 -1.16 0.49 -1.92
N LEU A 93 -0.12 1.14 -2.40
CA LEU A 93 0.64 0.73 -3.59
C LEU A 93 2.13 1.07 -3.39
N PRO A 94 2.83 0.36 -2.48
CA PRO A 94 4.26 0.54 -2.29
C PRO A 94 5.05 0.28 -3.57
N PRO A 95 6.25 0.85 -3.73
CA PRO A 95 7.10 0.58 -4.89
C PRO A 95 7.60 -0.86 -4.88
N MET A 96 7.92 -1.41 -6.05
CA MET A 96 8.36 -2.81 -6.20
C MET A 96 9.67 -3.13 -5.45
N ILE A 97 10.46 -2.11 -5.11
CA ILE A 97 11.69 -2.21 -4.30
C ILE A 97 11.43 -2.19 -2.79
N PHE A 98 10.16 -2.19 -2.36
CA PHE A 98 9.79 -2.12 -0.95
C PHE A 98 10.39 -3.29 -0.17
N SER A 99 11.12 -3.00 0.89
CA SER A 99 11.81 -4.01 1.69
C SER A 99 10.92 -4.59 2.80
N GLN A 100 11.37 -5.68 3.39
CA GLN A 100 10.71 -6.27 4.58
C GLN A 100 10.72 -5.28 5.76
N ALA A 101 11.80 -4.49 5.92
CA ALA A 101 11.90 -3.49 6.97
C ALA A 101 10.90 -2.34 6.75
N ASP A 102 10.76 -1.88 5.50
CA ASP A 102 9.76 -0.85 5.15
C ASP A 102 8.34 -1.37 5.37
N ALA A 103 8.08 -2.63 5.02
CA ALA A 103 6.80 -3.27 5.25
C ALA A 103 6.46 -3.36 6.74
N GLN A 104 7.43 -3.70 7.58
CA GLN A 104 7.24 -3.72 9.03
C GLN A 104 6.96 -2.31 9.57
N GLN A 105 7.70 -1.30 9.13
CA GLN A 105 7.49 0.08 9.52
C GLN A 105 6.09 0.57 9.11
N LEU A 106 5.64 0.25 7.89
CA LEU A 106 4.29 0.56 7.43
C LEU A 106 3.23 -0.02 8.36
N LEU A 107 3.35 -1.29 8.72
CA LEU A 107 2.42 -1.98 9.64
C LEU A 107 2.38 -1.31 11.00
N ASP A 108 3.54 -0.97 11.57
CA ASP A 108 3.67 -0.40 12.91
C ASP A 108 3.12 1.04 12.97
N MET A 109 3.10 1.74 11.84
CA MET A 109 2.49 3.08 11.74
C MET A 109 0.99 3.04 11.41
N LEU A 110 0.59 2.22 10.44
CA LEU A 110 -0.75 2.26 9.89
C LEU A 110 -1.76 1.48 10.74
N CYS A 111 -1.41 0.31 11.28
CA CYS A 111 -2.36 -0.49 12.05
C CYS A 111 -2.88 0.23 13.30
N PRO A 112 -2.03 0.84 14.14
CA PRO A 112 -2.53 1.64 15.27
C PRO A 112 -3.38 2.84 14.82
N LEU A 113 -3.00 3.50 13.72
CA LEU A 113 -3.75 4.65 13.21
C LEU A 113 -5.18 4.27 12.79
N ILE A 114 -5.35 3.13 12.13
CA ILE A 114 -6.68 2.61 11.76
C ILE A 114 -7.46 2.19 13.03
N ALA A 115 -6.84 1.50 13.97
CA ALA A 115 -7.48 1.07 15.20
C ALA A 115 -7.98 2.27 16.03
N ASP A 116 -7.13 3.29 16.21
CA ASP A 116 -7.48 4.53 16.89
C ASP A 116 -8.64 5.27 16.16
N PHE A 117 -8.59 5.33 14.84
CA PHE A 117 -9.66 5.94 14.05
C PHE A 117 -11.01 5.23 14.23
N LEU A 118 -11.01 3.92 14.28
CA LEU A 118 -12.22 3.13 14.47
C LEU A 118 -12.79 3.25 15.91
N SER A 119 -11.92 3.44 16.91
CA SER A 119 -12.30 3.55 18.33
C SER A 119 -12.85 4.93 18.72
N GLN A 120 -12.48 6.01 18.02
CA GLN A 120 -12.85 7.39 18.37
C GLN A 120 -14.30 7.77 18.07
N GLU A 121 -15.09 6.89 17.46
CA GLU A 121 -16.48 7.14 17.06
C GLU A 121 -17.41 5.98 17.44
N ALA A 122 -17.09 5.25 18.51
CA ALA A 122 -17.99 4.26 19.13
C ALA A 122 -18.87 4.91 20.20
#